data_a010fb8cacdc99f155b4f589608f04d8
#
_entry.id   a010fb8cacdc99f155b4f589608f04d8
#
_cell.length_a   1.000
_cell.length_b   1.000
_cell.length_c   1.000
_cell.angle_alpha   90.00
_cell.angle_beta   90.00
_cell.angle_gamma   90.00
#
_symmetry.space_group_name_H-M   'P 1'
#
loop_
_entity.id
_entity.type
_entity.pdbx_description
1 polymer ?
#
loop_
_entity_poly.entity_id
_entity_poly.type
_entity_poly.pdbx_seq_one_letter_code
_entity_poly.pdbx_strand_id
1 'polypeptide(L)'
;VGTFFYYVVINQTASGCEVNSEVSTIIINEGPTITTQPIGSDICLDGTANTLEVLTQNGVGTPTYQWYASTTNTYDLTNPIAGATNSTYDPATDTVGEIFYFVVISFEGGCSDIQSEIALVNTVPEPIATAVNPEQTICIDGQADTFTIDLVGGIGNPTYQWFSNTTNTNTGGTAIAGATNNNYDTGVLSTIGVFYYYIEVTLDGIGCDLAISDVFTVNVVQDPVIDTQPIDSQEICQ
;
A
#
# COMPACT_ATOMS: atom_id res chain seq x y z
N VAL A 1 -41.62 13.16 -9.85
CA VAL A 1 -40.84 14.36 -10.18
C VAL A 1 -41.70 15.27 -11.04
N GLY A 2 -41.79 16.55 -10.73
CA GLY A 2 -42.60 17.52 -11.49
C GLY A 2 -43.02 18.71 -10.65
N THR A 3 -43.78 19.60 -11.28
CA THR A 3 -44.36 20.81 -10.66
C THR A 3 -45.83 20.63 -10.51
N PHE A 4 -46.34 20.78 -9.31
CA PHE A 4 -47.74 20.65 -8.96
C PHE A 4 -48.27 21.96 -8.41
N PHE A 5 -49.49 22.31 -8.81
CA PHE A 5 -50.15 23.53 -8.43
C PHE A 5 -51.43 23.19 -7.59
N TYR A 6 -51.55 23.87 -6.47
CA TYR A 6 -52.68 23.65 -5.56
C TYR A 6 -53.33 24.99 -5.22
N TYR A 7 -54.66 25.02 -5.15
CA TYR A 7 -55.43 26.16 -4.64
C TYR A 7 -56.67 25.65 -3.93
N VAL A 8 -57.23 26.47 -3.09
CA VAL A 8 -58.44 26.16 -2.34
C VAL A 8 -59.56 26.99 -2.90
N VAL A 9 -60.71 26.33 -3.16
CA VAL A 9 -61.97 26.98 -3.52
C VAL A 9 -62.88 26.96 -2.29
N ILE A 10 -63.31 28.14 -1.85
CA ILE A 10 -64.27 28.26 -0.75
C ILE A 10 -65.61 28.73 -1.32
N ASN A 11 -66.63 27.88 -1.18
CA ASN A 11 -68.01 28.16 -1.60
C ASN A 11 -68.87 28.46 -0.38
N GLN A 12 -69.57 29.56 -0.39
CA GLN A 12 -70.53 29.91 0.63
C GLN A 12 -71.93 29.48 0.18
N THR A 13 -72.44 28.38 0.74
CA THR A 13 -73.67 27.70 0.30
C THR A 13 -74.94 28.57 0.43
N ALA A 14 -74.97 29.51 1.36
CA ALA A 14 -76.13 30.38 1.55
C ALA A 14 -76.27 31.52 0.56
N SER A 15 -75.15 31.98 -0.04
CA SER A 15 -75.09 33.13 -0.95
C SER A 15 -74.67 32.78 -2.39
N GLY A 16 -74.15 31.60 -2.62
CA GLY A 16 -73.57 31.16 -3.89
C GLY A 16 -72.28 31.86 -4.25
N CYS A 17 -71.68 32.57 -3.29
CA CYS A 17 -70.36 33.23 -3.51
C CYS A 17 -69.21 32.24 -3.46
N GLU A 18 -68.26 32.42 -4.33
CA GLU A 18 -67.03 31.62 -4.43
C GLU A 18 -65.83 32.50 -4.34
N VAL A 19 -64.79 32.06 -3.65
CA VAL A 19 -63.47 32.68 -3.61
C VAL A 19 -62.39 31.64 -3.74
N ASN A 20 -61.41 31.91 -4.55
CA ASN A 20 -60.26 31.05 -4.76
C ASN A 20 -59.06 31.65 -3.98
N SER A 21 -58.24 30.79 -3.37
CA SER A 21 -56.94 31.19 -2.85
C SER A 21 -55.98 31.46 -3.98
N GLU A 22 -54.83 32.08 -3.63
CA GLU A 22 -53.68 32.06 -4.52
C GLU A 22 -53.20 30.62 -4.77
N VAL A 23 -52.50 30.41 -5.88
CA VAL A 23 -51.92 29.13 -6.25
C VAL A 23 -50.61 28.89 -5.48
N SER A 24 -50.58 27.79 -4.74
CA SER A 24 -49.32 27.27 -4.15
C SER A 24 -48.66 26.31 -5.12
N THR A 25 -47.34 26.44 -5.29
CA THR A 25 -46.55 25.58 -6.17
C THR A 25 -45.70 24.64 -5.35
N ILE A 26 -45.76 23.33 -5.65
CA ILE A 26 -44.89 22.30 -5.09
C ILE A 26 -44.01 21.75 -6.22
N ILE A 27 -42.71 21.81 -6.06
CA ILE A 27 -41.73 21.23 -7.00
C ILE A 27 -41.12 19.98 -6.35
N ILE A 28 -41.30 18.85 -7.00
CA ILE A 28 -40.68 17.58 -6.60
C ILE A 28 -39.51 17.31 -7.53
N ASN A 29 -38.31 17.38 -6.98
CA ASN A 29 -37.06 17.12 -7.71
C ASN A 29 -36.63 15.65 -7.55
N GLU A 30 -35.72 15.22 -8.42
CA GLU A 30 -35.06 13.92 -8.26
C GLU A 30 -34.21 13.92 -6.99
N GLY A 31 -34.19 12.76 -6.30
CA GLY A 31 -33.32 12.57 -5.16
C GLY A 31 -31.83 12.53 -5.55
N PRO A 32 -30.93 12.87 -4.61
CA PRO A 32 -29.50 12.83 -4.87
C PRO A 32 -29.01 11.42 -5.12
N THR A 33 -28.01 11.28 -6.00
CA THR A 33 -27.30 10.02 -6.26
C THR A 33 -25.80 10.26 -6.34
N ILE A 34 -25.01 9.26 -5.95
CA ILE A 34 -23.55 9.30 -6.07
C ILE A 34 -23.19 8.71 -7.43
N THR A 35 -22.38 9.45 -8.22
CA THR A 35 -21.92 9.04 -9.56
C THR A 35 -20.49 8.54 -9.55
N THR A 36 -19.66 8.99 -8.59
CA THR A 36 -18.31 8.49 -8.36
C THR A 36 -18.19 8.07 -6.90
N GLN A 37 -17.80 6.84 -6.68
CA GLN A 37 -17.56 6.27 -5.35
C GLN A 37 -16.08 6.41 -4.97
N PRO A 38 -15.75 6.55 -3.68
CA PRO A 38 -14.38 6.59 -3.24
C PRO A 38 -13.69 5.24 -3.47
N ILE A 39 -12.46 5.28 -3.97
CA ILE A 39 -11.66 4.09 -4.26
C ILE A 39 -10.49 4.06 -3.28
N GLY A 40 -10.40 3.00 -2.49
CA GLY A 40 -9.30 2.79 -1.56
C GLY A 40 -8.00 2.36 -2.24
N SER A 41 -6.98 2.06 -1.44
CA SER A 41 -5.65 1.65 -1.92
C SER A 41 -4.95 0.76 -0.90
N ASP A 42 -4.11 -0.16 -1.39
CA ASP A 42 -3.05 -0.79 -0.62
C ASP A 42 -1.79 0.06 -0.78
N ILE A 43 -1.08 0.32 0.31
CA ILE A 43 0.04 1.25 0.34
C ILE A 43 1.06 0.85 1.39
N CYS A 44 2.35 1.10 1.15
CA CYS A 44 3.37 1.00 2.19
C CYS A 44 3.30 2.19 3.17
N LEU A 45 3.81 1.99 4.36
CA LEU A 45 3.84 2.98 5.44
C LEU A 45 4.43 4.30 4.95
N ASP A 46 3.85 5.43 5.36
CA ASP A 46 4.25 6.79 4.96
C ASP A 46 4.14 7.10 3.45
N GLY A 47 3.68 6.15 2.63
CA GLY A 47 3.39 6.40 1.22
C GLY A 47 2.17 7.31 1.03
N THR A 48 1.91 7.78 -0.19
CA THR A 48 0.76 8.65 -0.50
C THR A 48 -0.41 7.82 -1.02
N ALA A 49 -1.46 7.67 -0.23
CA ALA A 49 -2.69 6.98 -0.63
C ALA A 49 -3.42 7.72 -1.77
N ASN A 50 -4.28 7.02 -2.47
CA ASN A 50 -5.20 7.67 -3.40
C ASN A 50 -6.12 8.63 -2.64
N THR A 51 -6.31 9.84 -3.17
CA THR A 51 -7.34 10.75 -2.70
C THR A 51 -8.71 10.08 -2.87
N LEU A 52 -9.47 9.95 -1.80
CA LEU A 52 -10.85 9.49 -1.84
C LEU A 52 -11.74 10.61 -2.38
N GLU A 53 -12.53 10.34 -3.41
CA GLU A 53 -13.38 11.32 -4.07
C GLU A 53 -14.80 10.79 -4.22
N VAL A 54 -15.78 11.67 -4.02
CA VAL A 54 -17.18 11.43 -4.40
C VAL A 54 -17.69 12.53 -5.31
N LEU A 55 -18.47 12.12 -6.31
CA LEU A 55 -19.25 13.04 -7.13
C LEU A 55 -20.73 12.69 -7.00
N THR A 56 -21.57 13.71 -6.96
CA THR A 56 -23.02 13.56 -6.85
C THR A 56 -23.73 14.24 -8.02
N GLN A 57 -24.93 13.77 -8.30
CA GLN A 57 -25.85 14.43 -9.21
C GLN A 57 -27.24 14.49 -8.57
N ASN A 58 -28.10 15.38 -9.07
CA ASN A 58 -29.43 15.66 -8.53
C ASN A 58 -29.39 16.16 -7.08
N GLY A 59 -30.53 16.15 -6.40
CA GLY A 59 -30.71 16.79 -5.09
C GLY A 59 -31.06 18.27 -5.19
N VAL A 60 -31.26 18.91 -4.06
CA VAL A 60 -31.63 20.33 -3.96
C VAL A 60 -30.64 21.06 -3.08
N GLY A 61 -30.13 22.19 -3.56
CA GLY A 61 -29.15 23.01 -2.84
C GLY A 61 -27.71 22.52 -3.03
N THR A 62 -26.83 23.10 -2.23
CA THR A 62 -25.41 22.75 -2.23
C THR A 62 -25.16 21.56 -1.31
N PRO A 63 -24.51 20.47 -1.78
CA PRO A 63 -24.20 19.34 -0.91
C PRO A 63 -23.17 19.75 0.15
N THR A 64 -23.35 19.18 1.34
CA THR A 64 -22.37 19.21 2.43
C THR A 64 -21.87 17.79 2.68
N TYR A 65 -20.61 17.67 3.09
CA TYR A 65 -19.94 16.37 3.24
C TYR A 65 -19.43 16.20 4.67
N GLN A 66 -19.41 14.97 5.15
CA GLN A 66 -18.68 14.58 6.35
C GLN A 66 -18.11 13.20 6.16
N TRP A 67 -16.78 13.11 6.18
CA TRP A 67 -16.07 11.82 6.12
C TRP A 67 -16.00 11.17 7.49
N TYR A 68 -16.01 9.85 7.47
CA TYR A 68 -15.91 8.96 8.64
C TYR A 68 -14.84 7.92 8.41
N ALA A 69 -14.19 7.49 9.51
CA ALA A 69 -13.21 6.42 9.52
C ALA A 69 -13.60 5.35 10.54
N SER A 70 -13.38 4.09 10.21
CA SER A 70 -13.63 2.94 11.07
C SER A 70 -12.51 1.92 10.92
N THR A 71 -12.23 1.15 11.98
CA THR A 71 -11.33 -0.02 11.92
C THR A 71 -12.07 -1.30 11.51
N THR A 72 -13.34 -1.20 11.20
CA THR A 72 -14.17 -2.32 10.74
C THR A 72 -14.95 -1.90 9.49
N ASN A 73 -15.25 -2.87 8.60
CA ASN A 73 -16.03 -2.64 7.38
C ASN A 73 -17.52 -2.41 7.71
N THR A 74 -17.80 -1.30 8.39
CA THR A 74 -19.14 -0.91 8.81
C THR A 74 -19.33 0.60 8.71
N TYR A 75 -20.58 1.05 8.53
CA TYR A 75 -20.95 2.46 8.55
C TYR A 75 -21.03 2.98 9.99
N ASP A 76 -19.89 3.23 10.62
CA ASP A 76 -19.81 3.76 11.99
C ASP A 76 -19.84 5.29 11.99
N LEU A 77 -21.01 5.86 12.28
CA LEU A 77 -21.23 7.30 12.36
C LEU A 77 -20.71 7.93 13.66
N THR A 78 -20.10 7.15 14.56
CA THR A 78 -19.62 7.67 15.85
C THR A 78 -18.27 8.35 15.75
N ASN A 79 -17.50 8.13 14.65
CA ASN A 79 -16.15 8.63 14.44
C ASN A 79 -16.05 9.56 13.20
N PRO A 80 -16.67 10.76 13.23
CA PRO A 80 -16.48 11.73 12.16
C PRO A 80 -15.05 12.25 12.15
N ILE A 81 -14.45 12.35 10.97
CA ILE A 81 -13.11 12.94 10.80
C ILE A 81 -13.23 14.45 10.89
N ALA A 82 -12.62 15.05 11.91
CA ALA A 82 -12.72 16.49 12.15
C ALA A 82 -12.19 17.31 10.95
N GLY A 83 -13.01 18.23 10.42
CA GLY A 83 -12.66 19.09 9.31
C GLY A 83 -12.70 18.45 7.92
N ALA A 84 -12.99 17.16 7.81
CA ALA A 84 -13.12 16.46 6.53
C ALA A 84 -14.51 16.69 5.93
N THR A 85 -14.73 17.88 5.39
CA THR A 85 -16.03 18.37 4.90
C THR A 85 -16.04 18.71 3.41
N ASN A 86 -15.05 18.25 2.64
CA ASN A 86 -14.99 18.38 1.19
C ASN A 86 -15.47 17.13 0.48
N SER A 87 -15.73 17.23 -0.82
CA SER A 87 -16.03 16.05 -1.67
C SER A 87 -14.83 15.11 -1.82
N THR A 88 -13.65 15.53 -1.38
CA THR A 88 -12.41 14.74 -1.38
C THR A 88 -11.82 14.64 0.02
N TYR A 89 -11.09 13.56 0.27
CA TYR A 89 -10.35 13.33 1.51
C TYR A 89 -9.04 12.58 1.21
N ASP A 90 -7.93 13.04 1.79
CA ASP A 90 -6.63 12.38 1.70
C ASP A 90 -6.39 11.57 2.98
N PRO A 91 -6.39 10.22 2.92
CA PRO A 91 -6.18 9.37 4.08
C PRO A 91 -4.76 9.49 4.64
N ALA A 92 -4.63 9.43 5.97
CA ALA A 92 -3.34 9.27 6.62
C ALA A 92 -2.81 7.83 6.43
N THR A 93 -1.49 7.68 6.28
CA THR A 93 -0.79 6.42 6.00
C THR A 93 0.39 6.19 6.95
N ASP A 94 0.46 6.93 8.05
CA ASP A 94 1.52 6.91 9.06
C ASP A 94 1.40 5.76 10.08
N THR A 95 0.40 4.89 9.90
CA THR A 95 0.14 3.77 10.81
C THR A 95 -0.27 2.54 10.03
N VAL A 96 0.41 1.42 10.27
CA VAL A 96 0.09 0.12 9.64
C VAL A 96 -1.27 -0.38 10.10
N GLY A 97 -2.09 -0.84 9.17
CA GLY A 97 -3.41 -1.40 9.41
C GLY A 97 -4.43 -1.06 8.34
N GLU A 98 -5.63 -1.58 8.53
CA GLU A 98 -6.78 -1.35 7.67
C GLU A 98 -7.67 -0.26 8.26
N ILE A 99 -7.99 0.75 7.46
CA ILE A 99 -8.98 1.78 7.80
C ILE A 99 -10.00 1.87 6.69
N PHE A 100 -11.26 1.86 7.09
CA PHE A 100 -12.43 1.91 6.23
C PHE A 100 -13.04 3.32 6.28
N TYR A 101 -13.12 3.96 5.12
CA TYR A 101 -13.61 5.33 4.96
C TYR A 101 -14.93 5.36 4.20
N PHE A 102 -15.83 6.24 4.60
CA PHE A 102 -17.01 6.58 3.83
C PHE A 102 -17.42 8.04 4.11
N VAL A 103 -18.25 8.59 3.26
CA VAL A 103 -18.76 9.95 3.41
C VAL A 103 -20.28 9.97 3.47
N VAL A 104 -20.83 10.78 4.37
CA VAL A 104 -22.24 11.15 4.41
C VAL A 104 -22.38 12.49 3.69
N ILE A 105 -23.34 12.57 2.80
CA ILE A 105 -23.62 13.73 1.97
C ILE A 105 -25.04 14.20 2.25
N SER A 106 -25.18 15.40 2.74
CA SER A 106 -26.45 16.01 3.10
C SER A 106 -26.80 17.13 2.13
N PHE A 107 -28.08 17.27 1.82
CA PHE A 107 -28.63 18.27 0.93
C PHE A 107 -29.65 19.15 1.64
N GLU A 108 -29.71 20.40 1.25
CA GLU A 108 -30.82 21.29 1.64
C GLU A 108 -32.13 20.87 0.96
N GLY A 109 -33.24 21.45 1.40
CA GLY A 109 -34.53 21.30 0.70
C GLY A 109 -35.26 19.96 0.94
N GLY A 110 -34.95 19.24 2.03
CA GLY A 110 -35.68 18.06 2.47
C GLY A 110 -35.34 16.77 1.71
N CYS A 111 -34.22 16.73 0.97
CA CYS A 111 -33.65 15.50 0.45
C CYS A 111 -33.04 14.70 1.59
N SER A 112 -33.17 13.36 1.53
CA SER A 112 -32.51 12.47 2.50
C SER A 112 -31.01 12.47 2.28
N ASP A 113 -30.25 12.32 3.37
CA ASP A 113 -28.81 12.08 3.31
C ASP A 113 -28.50 10.79 2.55
N ILE A 114 -27.40 10.79 1.83
CA ILE A 114 -26.88 9.61 1.13
C ILE A 114 -25.48 9.29 1.63
N GLN A 115 -25.10 8.02 1.56
CA GLN A 115 -23.79 7.52 1.99
C GLN A 115 -23.04 6.93 0.80
N SER A 116 -21.73 7.13 0.74
CA SER A 116 -20.90 6.43 -0.23
C SER A 116 -20.74 4.96 0.11
N GLU A 117 -20.22 4.19 -0.82
CA GLU A 117 -19.62 2.89 -0.51
C GLU A 117 -18.43 3.07 0.41
N ILE A 118 -18.04 1.99 1.09
CA ILE A 118 -16.87 1.98 1.99
C ILE A 118 -15.63 1.75 1.16
N ALA A 119 -14.64 2.63 1.31
CA ALA A 119 -13.31 2.50 0.72
C ALA A 119 -12.32 2.00 1.76
N LEU A 120 -11.60 0.91 1.47
CA LEU A 120 -10.52 0.39 2.31
C LEU A 120 -9.20 1.05 1.93
N VAL A 121 -8.51 1.64 2.90
CA VAL A 121 -7.09 1.99 2.80
C VAL A 121 -6.33 1.05 3.73
N ASN A 122 -5.48 0.22 3.14
CA ASN A 122 -4.68 -0.78 3.84
C ASN A 122 -3.21 -0.35 3.80
N THR A 123 -2.67 0.06 4.94
CA THR A 123 -1.27 0.44 5.09
C THR A 123 -0.47 -0.76 5.60
N VAL A 124 0.52 -1.19 4.84
CA VAL A 124 1.41 -2.31 5.19
C VAL A 124 2.80 -1.81 5.60
N PRO A 125 3.58 -2.59 6.38
CA PRO A 125 4.95 -2.24 6.69
C PRO A 125 5.81 -2.09 5.43
N GLU A 126 6.87 -1.27 5.49
CA GLU A 126 7.91 -1.21 4.47
C GLU A 126 8.57 -2.58 4.22
N PRO A 127 9.05 -2.84 3.00
CA PRO A 127 9.75 -4.08 2.70
C PRO A 127 11.10 -4.15 3.40
N ILE A 128 11.41 -5.33 3.95
CA ILE A 128 12.69 -5.63 4.57
C ILE A 128 13.29 -6.85 3.89
N ALA A 129 14.50 -6.71 3.36
CA ALA A 129 15.28 -7.80 2.77
C ALA A 129 16.35 -8.26 3.77
N THR A 130 16.22 -9.47 4.31
CA THR A 130 17.17 -10.04 5.28
C THR A 130 18.03 -11.09 4.60
N ALA A 131 19.35 -10.97 4.72
CA ALA A 131 20.31 -11.94 4.17
C ALA A 131 20.24 -13.26 4.95
N VAL A 132 20.18 -14.38 4.23
CA VAL A 132 20.22 -15.75 4.80
C VAL A 132 21.65 -16.29 4.69
N ASN A 133 22.24 -16.71 5.81
CA ASN A 133 23.64 -17.19 5.89
C ASN A 133 24.65 -16.20 5.28
N PRO A 134 24.73 -14.95 5.76
CA PRO A 134 25.47 -13.90 5.10
C PRO A 134 26.99 -14.07 5.16
N GLU A 135 27.53 -14.93 6.04
CA GLU A 135 28.98 -15.13 6.20
C GLU A 135 29.38 -16.54 5.79
N GLN A 136 30.32 -16.63 4.84
CA GLN A 136 30.84 -17.89 4.34
C GLN A 136 32.36 -17.84 4.22
N THR A 137 33.01 -18.97 4.50
CA THR A 137 34.45 -19.16 4.28
C THR A 137 34.67 -20.38 3.38
N ILE A 138 35.38 -20.18 2.29
CA ILE A 138 35.67 -21.23 1.30
C ILE A 138 37.18 -21.28 1.01
N CYS A 139 37.66 -22.39 0.51
CA CYS A 139 38.99 -22.48 -0.03
C CYS A 139 39.06 -21.84 -1.43
N ILE A 140 40.25 -21.46 -1.85
CA ILE A 140 40.52 -20.98 -3.21
C ILE A 140 40.05 -21.99 -4.26
N ASP A 141 39.53 -21.50 -5.40
CA ASP A 141 38.86 -22.29 -6.44
C ASP A 141 37.58 -23.04 -5.97
N GLY A 142 37.08 -22.69 -4.79
CA GLY A 142 35.78 -23.12 -4.29
C GLY A 142 34.64 -22.20 -4.74
N GLN A 143 33.44 -22.60 -4.40
CA GLN A 143 32.21 -21.84 -4.66
C GLN A 143 31.46 -21.63 -3.34
N ALA A 144 30.97 -20.44 -3.11
CA ALA A 144 30.09 -20.16 -1.98
C ALA A 144 28.70 -20.80 -2.19
N ASP A 145 28.01 -21.07 -1.12
CA ASP A 145 26.59 -21.44 -1.20
C ASP A 145 25.80 -20.29 -1.84
N THR A 146 24.77 -20.65 -2.59
CA THR A 146 23.90 -19.66 -3.22
C THR A 146 23.33 -18.68 -2.20
N PHE A 147 23.52 -17.39 -2.44
CA PHE A 147 22.94 -16.34 -1.61
C PHE A 147 21.42 -16.27 -1.79
N THR A 148 20.72 -16.14 -0.70
CA THR A 148 19.27 -15.96 -0.67
C THR A 148 18.88 -14.91 0.35
N ILE A 149 17.70 -14.31 0.17
CA ILE A 149 17.13 -13.37 1.12
C ILE A 149 15.74 -13.80 1.55
N ASP A 150 15.36 -13.42 2.76
CA ASP A 150 13.98 -13.38 3.21
C ASP A 150 13.44 -11.97 3.00
N LEU A 151 12.38 -11.83 2.22
CA LEU A 151 11.69 -10.56 1.97
C LEU A 151 10.36 -10.58 2.72
N VAL A 152 10.17 -9.62 3.62
CA VAL A 152 8.94 -9.46 4.39
C VAL A 152 8.43 -8.02 4.29
N GLY A 153 7.12 -7.82 4.43
CA GLY A 153 6.49 -6.50 4.25
C GLY A 153 6.41 -6.09 2.78
N GLY A 154 6.04 -4.83 2.56
CA GLY A 154 5.80 -4.28 1.23
C GLY A 154 4.61 -4.90 0.51
N ILE A 155 4.27 -4.33 -0.63
CA ILE A 155 3.22 -4.81 -1.56
C ILE A 155 3.72 -4.72 -2.99
N GLY A 156 3.06 -5.48 -3.87
CA GLY A 156 3.40 -5.51 -5.30
C GLY A 156 4.42 -6.59 -5.65
N ASN A 157 4.92 -6.54 -6.88
CA ASN A 157 5.86 -7.50 -7.41
C ASN A 157 7.29 -7.03 -7.19
N PRO A 158 8.17 -7.86 -6.59
CA PRO A 158 9.56 -7.48 -6.38
C PRO A 158 10.38 -7.59 -7.67
N THR A 159 11.28 -6.65 -7.86
CA THR A 159 12.40 -6.71 -8.78
C THR A 159 13.71 -6.68 -8.01
N TYR A 160 14.73 -7.34 -8.51
CA TYR A 160 15.97 -7.60 -7.80
C TYR A 160 17.17 -7.14 -8.61
N GLN A 161 18.21 -6.63 -7.93
CA GLN A 161 19.52 -6.38 -8.50
C GLN A 161 20.60 -6.67 -7.46
N TRP A 162 21.51 -7.60 -7.78
CA TRP A 162 22.68 -7.88 -6.97
C TRP A 162 23.82 -6.94 -7.30
N PHE A 163 24.59 -6.64 -6.27
CA PHE A 163 25.77 -5.78 -6.31
C PHE A 163 26.97 -6.49 -5.69
N SER A 164 28.15 -6.22 -6.23
CA SER A 164 29.44 -6.53 -5.60
C SER A 164 30.06 -5.27 -5.03
N ASN A 165 30.79 -5.40 -3.92
CA ASN A 165 31.44 -4.26 -3.28
C ASN A 165 32.90 -4.61 -2.88
N THR A 166 33.73 -3.61 -2.76
CA THR A 166 35.13 -3.73 -2.28
C THR A 166 35.23 -3.46 -0.77
N THR A 167 34.15 -3.01 -0.15
CA THR A 167 34.05 -2.70 1.28
C THR A 167 32.82 -3.40 1.88
N ASN A 168 32.87 -3.67 3.18
CA ASN A 168 31.74 -4.26 3.92
C ASN A 168 30.63 -3.22 4.14
N THR A 169 29.99 -2.82 3.04
CA THR A 169 28.85 -1.89 3.04
C THR A 169 27.84 -2.32 1.98
N ASN A 170 26.57 -2.09 2.23
CA ASN A 170 25.47 -2.36 1.29
C ASN A 170 25.09 -1.13 0.46
N THR A 171 26.03 -0.24 0.23
CA THR A 171 25.86 0.97 -0.60
C THR A 171 27.09 1.23 -1.44
N GLY A 172 26.90 1.83 -2.63
CA GLY A 172 27.98 2.23 -3.51
C GLY A 172 28.70 1.07 -4.22
N GLY A 173 28.13 -0.13 -4.20
CA GLY A 173 28.66 -1.28 -4.95
C GLY A 173 28.44 -1.16 -6.46
N THR A 174 29.00 -2.11 -7.19
CA THR A 174 28.84 -2.23 -8.64
C THR A 174 27.76 -3.26 -8.96
N ALA A 175 26.75 -2.88 -9.74
CA ALA A 175 25.71 -3.78 -10.17
C ALA A 175 26.28 -4.97 -10.98
N ILE A 176 25.87 -6.18 -10.61
CA ILE A 176 26.27 -7.41 -11.31
C ILE A 176 25.33 -7.61 -12.49
N ALA A 177 25.84 -7.53 -13.71
CA ALA A 177 25.03 -7.63 -14.91
C ALA A 177 24.28 -8.97 -15.00
N GLY A 178 22.96 -8.91 -15.15
CA GLY A 178 22.08 -10.08 -15.26
C GLY A 178 21.75 -10.77 -13.94
N ALA A 179 22.28 -10.32 -12.81
CA ALA A 179 21.94 -10.88 -11.49
C ALA A 179 20.65 -10.21 -10.96
N THR A 180 19.51 -10.62 -11.52
CA THR A 180 18.18 -10.03 -11.25
C THR A 180 17.18 -11.04 -10.67
N ASN A 181 17.66 -12.14 -10.09
CA ASN A 181 16.85 -13.10 -9.36
C ASN A 181 16.89 -12.83 -7.85
N ASN A 182 15.97 -13.40 -7.10
CA ASN A 182 15.96 -13.35 -5.63
C ASN A 182 17.12 -14.14 -4.97
N ASN A 183 17.94 -14.79 -5.76
CA ASN A 183 19.14 -15.50 -5.35
C ASN A 183 20.31 -15.17 -6.26
N TYR A 184 21.54 -15.40 -5.77
CA TYR A 184 22.75 -15.17 -6.55
C TYR A 184 23.80 -16.24 -6.26
N ASP A 185 24.44 -16.68 -7.32
CA ASP A 185 25.54 -17.63 -7.30
C ASP A 185 26.83 -16.91 -7.73
N THR A 186 27.84 -16.89 -6.87
CA THR A 186 29.11 -16.21 -7.15
C THR A 186 29.93 -16.92 -8.23
N GLY A 187 29.62 -18.18 -8.51
CA GLY A 187 30.52 -19.07 -9.24
C GLY A 187 31.80 -19.36 -8.45
N VAL A 188 32.80 -19.89 -9.15
CA VAL A 188 34.10 -20.26 -8.56
C VAL A 188 34.91 -18.99 -8.27
N LEU A 189 35.44 -18.88 -7.04
CA LEU A 189 36.28 -17.78 -6.60
C LEU A 189 37.76 -18.20 -6.54
N SER A 190 38.57 -17.79 -7.54
CA SER A 190 39.95 -18.18 -7.72
C SER A 190 41.00 -17.17 -7.18
N THR A 191 40.55 -16.27 -6.31
CA THR A 191 41.41 -15.25 -5.69
C THR A 191 41.20 -15.24 -4.19
N ILE A 192 42.30 -15.34 -3.42
CA ILE A 192 42.28 -15.22 -1.97
C ILE A 192 41.90 -13.78 -1.60
N GLY A 193 40.97 -13.63 -0.65
CA GLY A 193 40.51 -12.32 -0.21
C GLY A 193 39.09 -12.36 0.39
N VAL A 194 38.56 -11.19 0.68
CA VAL A 194 37.19 -11.03 1.17
C VAL A 194 36.36 -10.33 0.12
N PHE A 195 35.24 -10.92 -0.22
CA PHE A 195 34.30 -10.42 -1.22
C PHE A 195 33.00 -10.07 -0.56
N TYR A 196 32.39 -8.95 -0.95
CA TYR A 196 31.17 -8.42 -0.39
C TYR A 196 30.10 -8.30 -1.46
N TYR A 197 28.89 -8.69 -1.12
CA TYR A 197 27.75 -8.64 -2.01
C TYR A 197 26.52 -8.16 -1.23
N TYR A 198 25.57 -7.54 -1.91
CA TYR A 198 24.25 -7.22 -1.36
C TYR A 198 23.22 -7.17 -2.50
N ILE A 199 21.95 -7.17 -2.15
CA ILE A 199 20.86 -7.09 -3.11
C ILE A 199 19.99 -5.88 -2.80
N GLU A 200 19.55 -5.18 -3.82
CA GLU A 200 18.49 -4.19 -3.79
C GLU A 200 17.20 -4.82 -4.32
N VAL A 201 16.10 -4.56 -3.61
CA VAL A 201 14.77 -5.06 -3.94
C VAL A 201 13.83 -3.88 -4.05
N THR A 202 13.24 -3.69 -5.23
CA THR A 202 12.23 -2.67 -5.48
C THR A 202 10.89 -3.36 -5.72
N LEU A 203 9.84 -2.88 -5.05
CA LEU A 203 8.46 -3.33 -5.27
C LEU A 203 7.72 -2.31 -6.14
N ASP A 204 6.79 -2.79 -6.97
CA ASP A 204 5.93 -1.93 -7.79
C ASP A 204 4.67 -1.43 -7.05
N GLY A 205 4.56 -1.72 -5.76
CA GLY A 205 3.49 -1.23 -4.89
C GLY A 205 3.60 0.26 -4.58
N ILE A 206 2.48 0.89 -4.29
CA ILE A 206 2.43 2.32 -4.02
C ILE A 206 3.15 2.65 -2.71
N GLY A 207 4.10 3.56 -2.76
CA GLY A 207 4.76 4.14 -1.60
C GLY A 207 5.79 3.25 -0.93
N CYS A 208 6.10 2.07 -1.46
CA CYS A 208 7.12 1.19 -0.88
C CYS A 208 8.54 1.72 -1.16
N ASP A 209 9.35 1.80 -0.13
CA ASP A 209 10.74 2.17 -0.21
C ASP A 209 11.62 1.04 -0.76
N LEU A 210 12.81 1.38 -1.23
CA LEU A 210 13.83 0.43 -1.65
C LEU A 210 14.32 -0.39 -0.45
N ALA A 211 14.17 -1.72 -0.51
CA ALA A 211 14.77 -2.61 0.49
C ALA A 211 16.17 -3.02 0.06
N ILE A 212 17.14 -2.88 0.97
CA ILE A 212 18.53 -3.28 0.76
C ILE A 212 18.90 -4.32 1.82
N SER A 213 19.47 -5.45 1.38
CA SER A 213 19.88 -6.50 2.32
C SER A 213 21.10 -6.12 3.16
N ASP A 214 21.34 -6.86 4.24
CA ASP A 214 22.64 -6.95 4.86
C ASP A 214 23.69 -7.45 3.85
N VAL A 215 24.97 -7.23 4.17
CA VAL A 215 26.09 -7.63 3.31
C VAL A 215 26.34 -9.13 3.43
N PHE A 216 26.42 -9.80 2.31
CA PHE A 216 26.97 -11.16 2.21
C PHE A 216 28.49 -11.07 2.11
N THR A 217 29.21 -11.79 2.95
CA THR A 217 30.67 -11.80 3.03
C THR A 217 31.19 -13.19 2.68
N VAL A 218 32.04 -13.30 1.67
CA VAL A 218 32.75 -14.53 1.35
C VAL A 218 34.24 -14.34 1.59
N ASN A 219 34.77 -15.10 2.55
CA ASN A 219 36.20 -15.14 2.84
C ASN A 219 36.85 -16.32 2.11
N VAL A 220 37.64 -16.06 1.08
CA VAL A 220 38.39 -17.06 0.31
C VAL A 220 39.74 -17.23 0.93
N VAL A 221 40.05 -18.41 1.46
CA VAL A 221 41.31 -18.75 2.11
C VAL A 221 42.09 -19.76 1.29
N GLN A 222 43.38 -19.90 1.59
CA GLN A 222 44.26 -20.86 0.95
C GLN A 222 43.90 -22.31 1.40
N ASP A 223 44.12 -23.27 0.50
CA ASP A 223 44.01 -24.67 0.83
C ASP A 223 44.93 -25.10 1.95
N PRO A 224 44.52 -26.00 2.84
CA PRO A 224 45.41 -26.57 3.83
C PRO A 224 46.51 -27.35 3.19
N VAL A 225 47.71 -27.27 3.74
CA VAL A 225 48.88 -28.03 3.31
C VAL A 225 49.29 -29.04 4.37
N ILE A 226 49.78 -30.20 3.96
CA ILE A 226 50.35 -31.22 4.86
C ILE A 226 51.85 -30.92 4.99
N ASP A 227 52.27 -30.29 6.09
CA ASP A 227 53.66 -29.97 6.35
C ASP A 227 54.55 -31.19 6.58
N THR A 228 53.98 -32.25 7.16
CA THR A 228 54.69 -33.51 7.43
C THR A 228 53.88 -34.67 6.90
N GLN A 229 54.47 -35.34 5.92
CA GLN A 229 53.86 -36.52 5.34
C GLN A 229 54.02 -37.72 6.29
N PRO A 230 53.05 -38.69 6.32
CA PRO A 230 53.22 -39.96 7.01
C PRO A 230 54.40 -40.74 6.39
N ILE A 231 55.03 -41.60 7.19
CA ILE A 231 56.11 -42.44 6.71
C ILE A 231 55.53 -43.44 5.70
N ASP A 232 56.15 -43.56 4.52
CA ASP A 232 55.67 -44.37 3.38
C ASP A 232 55.45 -45.86 3.74
N SER A 233 56.28 -46.41 4.64
CA SER A 233 56.12 -47.79 5.14
C SER A 233 56.62 -47.94 6.56
N GLN A 234 55.93 -48.70 7.37
CA GLN A 234 56.38 -49.15 8.70
C GLN A 234 56.22 -50.66 8.75
N GLU A 235 57.36 -51.36 9.01
CA GLU A 235 57.33 -52.78 9.34
C GLU A 235 57.21 -52.89 10.85
N ILE A 236 56.18 -53.61 11.32
CA ILE A 236 55.97 -53.94 12.73
C ILE A 236 55.97 -55.47 12.88
N CYS A 237 56.74 -56.00 13.83
CA CYS A 237 56.66 -57.42 14.25
C CYS A 237 55.52 -57.58 15.28
N GLN A 238 54.84 -58.74 15.19
CA GLN A 238 53.86 -59.19 16.20
C GLN A 238 54.61 -59.82 17.38
#